data_1466418a739daff5157fddacc00ba3fa
#
_entry.id   1466418a739daff5157fddacc00ba3fa
#
_cell.length_a   1.000
_cell.length_b   1.000
_cell.length_c   1.000
_cell.angle_alpha   90.00
_cell.angle_beta   90.00
_cell.angle_gamma   90.00
#
_symmetry.space_group_name_H-M   'P 1'
#
loop_
_entity.id
_entity.type
_entity.pdbx_description
1 polymer ?
#
loop_
_entity_poly.entity_id
_entity_poly.type
_entity_poly.pdbx_seq_one_letter_code
_entity_poly.pdbx_strand_id
1 'polypeptide(L)'
;MNKETLDLIKRQLTRVKAADGFYAKRLADIDVDSIKTKEDFEKLPFSEKADLRDAYPLGLAVVPEEEIVRIHSSSGTTGTPVIIPYTQKDVDDWAELFKRCYEIAGITNKDRIQITPGYGLWTAGIGFQLGAERLGAMAVPMGPGNTDKQIKFMQDMQSTVLCATSSYALLLAEEIEKRGVKKKINLKKGVIGSERWGEKMRARIADELGVELYDIYGLTEVYGPGIAINCEHNTGMHYFDDYLYFEIIDPKTGEVLPDGELGELVITTLKKDAAPLIRYRTHDLTRKITGECPCGRKYPRIDVILGRTDDMVKIKGVNIFPGQIDEIIKDVKDASSEYQVFIDHMDGKDRMTVFVETDIVSDDAAKKEFEKHLKTLFKERIGVGIIPKAVAIGDLPRSEKKSTRIFDYRY
;
A
#
# COMPACT_ATOMS: atom_id res chain seq x y z
N MET A 1 15.45 13.49 -14.98
CA MET A 1 16.35 13.30 -13.81
C MET A 1 17.30 14.48 -13.76
N ASN A 2 17.44 15.16 -12.62
CA ASN A 2 18.38 16.25 -12.45
C ASN A 2 19.78 15.73 -12.06
N LYS A 3 20.79 16.63 -12.05
CA LYS A 3 22.19 16.27 -11.75
C LYS A 3 22.35 15.70 -10.33
N GLU A 4 21.70 16.30 -9.34
CA GLU A 4 21.80 15.86 -7.94
C GLU A 4 21.27 14.43 -7.77
N THR A 5 20.13 14.11 -8.37
CA THR A 5 19.58 12.75 -8.38
C THR A 5 20.53 11.76 -9.03
N LEU A 6 21.15 12.11 -10.16
CA LEU A 6 22.12 11.26 -10.85
C LEU A 6 23.36 11.01 -9.98
N ASP A 7 23.86 12.04 -9.30
CA ASP A 7 25.04 11.92 -8.41
C ASP A 7 24.71 11.00 -7.20
N LEU A 8 23.51 11.10 -6.63
CA LEU A 8 23.04 10.19 -5.57
C LEU A 8 22.93 8.75 -6.07
N ILE A 9 22.36 8.52 -7.25
CA ILE A 9 22.29 7.19 -7.89
C ILE A 9 23.69 6.62 -8.09
N LYS A 10 24.62 7.38 -8.65
CA LYS A 10 26.02 6.92 -8.86
C LYS A 10 26.68 6.56 -7.54
N ARG A 11 26.47 7.35 -6.50
CA ARG A 11 26.95 7.02 -5.15
C ARG A 11 26.42 5.69 -4.67
N GLN A 12 25.11 5.42 -4.82
CA GLN A 12 24.54 4.14 -4.42
C GLN A 12 25.07 2.98 -5.28
N LEU A 13 25.17 3.15 -6.59
CA LEU A 13 25.74 2.15 -7.49
C LEU A 13 27.17 1.78 -7.08
N THR A 14 28.01 2.77 -6.77
CA THR A 14 29.39 2.55 -6.29
C THR A 14 29.39 1.72 -5.01
N ARG A 15 28.51 2.04 -4.04
CA ARG A 15 28.41 1.32 -2.76
C ARG A 15 27.96 -0.12 -2.95
N VAL A 16 26.88 -0.36 -3.71
CA VAL A 16 26.35 -1.71 -3.90
C VAL A 16 27.27 -2.61 -4.73
N LYS A 17 28.10 -2.03 -5.61
CA LYS A 17 29.14 -2.77 -6.35
C LYS A 17 30.34 -3.11 -5.49
N ALA A 18 30.71 -2.26 -4.54
CA ALA A 18 31.84 -2.48 -3.64
C ALA A 18 31.56 -3.52 -2.56
N ALA A 19 30.28 -3.75 -2.22
CA ALA A 19 29.89 -4.74 -1.24
C ALA A 19 29.94 -6.17 -1.83
N ASP A 20 30.25 -7.16 -0.98
CA ASP A 20 30.17 -8.58 -1.37
C ASP A 20 28.73 -9.10 -1.19
N GLY A 21 27.84 -8.78 -2.14
CA GLY A 21 26.44 -9.11 -2.04
C GLY A 21 25.76 -9.31 -3.39
N PHE A 22 24.44 -9.28 -3.36
CA PHE A 22 23.59 -9.47 -4.52
C PHE A 22 23.93 -8.53 -5.69
N TYR A 23 24.02 -7.23 -5.40
CA TYR A 23 24.26 -6.24 -6.45
C TYR A 23 25.68 -6.27 -7.02
N ALA A 24 26.71 -6.66 -6.25
CA ALA A 24 28.06 -6.81 -6.75
C ALA A 24 28.12 -7.75 -7.95
N LYS A 25 27.41 -8.87 -7.86
CA LYS A 25 27.27 -9.86 -8.95
C LYS A 25 26.41 -9.33 -10.10
N ARG A 26 25.25 -8.75 -9.79
CA ARG A 26 24.29 -8.28 -10.79
C ARG A 26 24.78 -7.11 -11.63
N LEU A 27 25.62 -6.26 -11.05
CA LEU A 27 26.15 -5.06 -11.69
C LEU A 27 27.65 -5.19 -12.04
N ALA A 28 28.21 -6.41 -12.05
CA ALA A 28 29.65 -6.64 -12.25
C ALA A 28 30.19 -5.92 -13.50
N ASP A 29 29.49 -6.06 -14.62
CA ASP A 29 29.91 -5.51 -15.92
C ASP A 29 29.53 -4.03 -16.13
N ILE A 30 28.86 -3.40 -15.14
CA ILE A 30 28.44 -2.00 -15.25
C ILE A 30 29.58 -1.06 -14.85
N ASP A 31 30.01 -0.21 -15.76
CA ASP A 31 30.88 0.94 -15.45
C ASP A 31 30.01 2.10 -14.92
N VAL A 32 30.11 2.41 -13.63
CA VAL A 32 29.34 3.47 -12.99
C VAL A 32 29.68 4.85 -13.56
N ASP A 33 30.92 5.05 -14.03
CA ASP A 33 31.36 6.32 -14.60
C ASP A 33 30.77 6.55 -16.01
N SER A 34 30.40 5.50 -16.71
CA SER A 34 29.74 5.58 -18.01
C SER A 34 28.29 6.09 -17.93
N ILE A 35 27.65 6.04 -16.75
CA ILE A 35 26.26 6.49 -16.53
C ILE A 35 26.26 8.02 -16.41
N LYS A 36 25.88 8.72 -17.48
CA LYS A 36 25.88 10.19 -17.55
C LYS A 36 24.48 10.79 -17.72
N THR A 37 23.55 10.01 -18.18
CA THR A 37 22.19 10.45 -18.50
C THR A 37 21.14 9.55 -17.84
N LYS A 38 19.90 9.98 -17.89
CA LYS A 38 18.74 9.17 -17.49
C LYS A 38 18.66 7.89 -18.33
N GLU A 39 18.86 8.01 -19.62
CA GLU A 39 18.82 6.90 -20.58
C GLU A 39 19.91 5.84 -20.32
N ASP A 40 21.09 6.26 -19.83
CA ASP A 40 22.12 5.30 -19.41
C ASP A 40 21.70 4.53 -18.16
N PHE A 41 21.09 5.23 -17.19
CA PHE A 41 20.56 4.61 -15.98
C PHE A 41 19.42 3.62 -16.28
N GLU A 42 18.52 3.95 -17.20
CA GLU A 42 17.39 3.12 -17.61
C GLU A 42 17.79 1.79 -18.26
N LYS A 43 19.04 1.66 -18.71
CA LYS A 43 19.61 0.40 -19.25
C LYS A 43 20.05 -0.58 -18.16
N LEU A 44 20.14 -0.15 -16.90
CA LEU A 44 20.52 -1.03 -15.81
C LEU A 44 19.47 -2.12 -15.57
N PRO A 45 19.88 -3.33 -15.17
CA PRO A 45 18.95 -4.41 -14.88
C PRO A 45 18.05 -4.06 -13.69
N PHE A 46 16.83 -4.58 -13.72
CA PHE A 46 15.92 -4.51 -12.60
C PHE A 46 16.33 -5.48 -11.49
N SER A 47 15.86 -5.20 -10.28
CA SER A 47 15.79 -6.18 -9.20
C SER A 47 14.32 -6.46 -8.84
N GLU A 48 14.06 -7.67 -8.41
CA GLU A 48 12.72 -8.17 -8.09
C GLU A 48 12.69 -8.83 -6.70
N LYS A 49 11.50 -9.08 -6.19
CA LYS A 49 11.33 -9.68 -4.86
C LYS A 49 11.96 -11.08 -4.74
N ALA A 50 12.02 -11.84 -5.82
CA ALA A 50 12.70 -13.13 -5.87
C ALA A 50 14.19 -12.97 -5.59
N ASP A 51 14.83 -12.01 -6.27
CA ASP A 51 16.26 -11.69 -6.07
C ASP A 51 16.57 -11.33 -4.61
N LEU A 52 15.66 -10.56 -3.96
CA LEU A 52 15.84 -10.17 -2.57
C LEU A 52 15.68 -11.36 -1.60
N ARG A 53 14.87 -12.36 -1.96
CA ARG A 53 14.76 -13.62 -1.19
C ARG A 53 16.02 -14.46 -1.29
N ASP A 54 16.62 -14.52 -2.48
CA ASP A 54 17.86 -15.27 -2.72
C ASP A 54 19.03 -14.66 -1.94
N ALA A 55 18.96 -13.38 -1.58
CA ALA A 55 19.92 -12.71 -0.71
C ALA A 55 19.71 -12.94 0.80
N TYR A 56 18.83 -13.84 1.20
CA TYR A 56 18.58 -14.17 2.62
C TYR A 56 19.83 -14.74 3.30
N PRO A 57 20.15 -14.42 4.59
CA PRO A 57 19.41 -13.46 5.42
C PRO A 57 19.87 -12.01 5.25
N LEU A 58 21.14 -11.70 5.07
CA LEU A 58 21.72 -10.36 5.05
C LEU A 58 22.49 -10.01 3.76
N GLY A 59 22.36 -10.81 2.71
CA GLY A 59 23.06 -10.60 1.44
C GLY A 59 22.69 -9.33 0.67
N LEU A 60 21.71 -8.54 1.16
CA LEU A 60 21.42 -7.19 0.69
C LEU A 60 22.24 -6.11 1.42
N ALA A 61 22.87 -6.43 2.54
CA ALA A 61 23.63 -5.46 3.31
C ALA A 61 24.87 -4.99 2.55
N VAL A 62 25.09 -3.68 2.54
CA VAL A 62 26.26 -3.02 1.97
C VAL A 62 27.08 -2.27 3.02
N VAL A 63 26.82 -2.57 4.27
CA VAL A 63 27.52 -2.06 5.46
C VAL A 63 27.96 -3.25 6.33
N PRO A 64 28.95 -3.08 7.20
CA PRO A 64 29.33 -4.09 8.21
C PRO A 64 28.15 -4.43 9.14
N GLU A 65 28.07 -5.69 9.60
CA GLU A 65 26.95 -6.14 10.45
C GLU A 65 26.82 -5.34 11.74
N GLU A 66 27.92 -4.88 12.33
CA GLU A 66 27.96 -4.04 13.52
C GLU A 66 27.32 -2.66 13.35
N GLU A 67 27.10 -2.20 12.12
CA GLU A 67 26.35 -0.97 11.83
C GLU A 67 24.85 -1.19 11.69
N ILE A 68 24.42 -2.46 11.63
CA ILE A 68 23.00 -2.83 11.51
C ILE A 68 22.36 -2.79 12.90
N VAL A 69 21.50 -1.81 13.15
CA VAL A 69 20.81 -1.64 14.43
C VAL A 69 19.43 -2.27 14.47
N ARG A 70 18.87 -2.62 13.30
CA ARG A 70 17.52 -3.17 13.17
C ARG A 70 17.37 -3.97 11.87
N ILE A 71 16.47 -4.95 11.92
CA ILE A 71 15.99 -5.64 10.72
C ILE A 71 14.46 -5.56 10.68
N HIS A 72 13.91 -5.55 9.46
CA HIS A 72 12.51 -5.81 9.20
C HIS A 72 12.36 -6.90 8.15
N SER A 73 11.18 -7.52 8.13
CA SER A 73 10.91 -8.66 7.25
C SER A 73 9.59 -8.48 6.52
N SER A 74 9.53 -8.94 5.28
CA SER A 74 8.25 -9.18 4.61
C SER A 74 7.52 -10.36 5.27
N SER A 75 6.20 -10.48 5.05
CA SER A 75 5.36 -11.52 5.69
C SER A 75 5.75 -12.96 5.35
N GLY A 76 6.51 -13.18 4.29
CA GLY A 76 7.01 -14.52 3.91
C GLY A 76 5.92 -15.54 3.55
N THR A 77 4.70 -15.10 3.24
CA THR A 77 3.54 -15.99 2.95
C THR A 77 3.79 -16.97 1.82
N THR A 78 4.75 -16.70 0.95
CA THR A 78 5.09 -17.51 -0.22
C THR A 78 6.47 -18.17 -0.13
N GLY A 79 7.04 -18.36 1.08
CA GLY A 79 8.35 -18.98 1.29
C GLY A 79 9.31 -18.13 2.12
N THR A 80 10.62 -18.14 1.77
CA THR A 80 11.65 -17.38 2.48
C THR A 80 11.30 -15.88 2.52
N PRO A 81 11.30 -15.24 3.70
CA PRO A 81 11.01 -13.81 3.81
C PRO A 81 12.17 -12.97 3.24
N VAL A 82 11.86 -11.77 2.80
CA VAL A 82 12.89 -10.76 2.52
C VAL A 82 13.26 -10.09 3.84
N ILE A 83 14.55 -10.04 4.17
CA ILE A 83 15.07 -9.31 5.34
C ILE A 83 15.69 -8.01 4.86
N ILE A 84 15.27 -6.92 5.47
CA ILE A 84 15.80 -5.58 5.19
C ILE A 84 16.52 -5.05 6.44
N PRO A 85 17.85 -4.93 6.38
CA PRO A 85 18.62 -4.30 7.45
C PRO A 85 18.52 -2.78 7.42
N TYR A 86 18.71 -2.16 8.57
CA TYR A 86 18.71 -0.71 8.78
C TYR A 86 19.90 -0.31 9.63
N THR A 87 20.64 0.71 9.20
CA THR A 87 21.52 1.47 10.07
C THR A 87 20.73 2.45 10.93
N GLN A 88 21.36 3.09 11.92
CA GLN A 88 20.70 4.16 12.68
C GLN A 88 20.27 5.31 11.74
N LYS A 89 21.08 5.63 10.73
CA LYS A 89 20.73 6.62 9.72
C LYS A 89 19.47 6.24 8.93
N ASP A 90 19.31 4.98 8.56
CA ASP A 90 18.10 4.50 7.89
C ASP A 90 16.85 4.64 8.76
N VAL A 91 16.98 4.39 10.07
CA VAL A 91 15.90 4.58 11.06
C VAL A 91 15.52 6.06 11.16
N ASP A 92 16.52 6.94 11.22
CA ASP A 92 16.31 8.39 11.32
C ASP A 92 15.70 8.98 10.04
N ASP A 93 16.16 8.51 8.87
CA ASP A 93 15.61 8.87 7.57
C ASP A 93 14.14 8.45 7.45
N TRP A 94 13.82 7.22 7.87
CA TRP A 94 12.45 6.73 7.86
C TRP A 94 11.53 7.53 8.80
N ALA A 95 12.00 7.86 10.00
CA ALA A 95 11.29 8.72 10.92
C ALA A 95 11.00 10.11 10.30
N GLU A 96 11.95 10.67 9.55
CA GLU A 96 11.79 11.93 8.84
C GLU A 96 10.76 11.82 7.70
N LEU A 97 10.80 10.76 6.89
CA LEU A 97 9.81 10.50 5.84
C LEU A 97 8.40 10.42 6.41
N PHE A 98 8.23 9.71 7.51
CA PHE A 98 6.94 9.58 8.18
C PHE A 98 6.44 10.89 8.80
N LYS A 99 7.34 11.66 9.40
CA LYS A 99 7.01 13.00 9.89
C LYS A 99 6.48 13.88 8.76
N ARG A 100 7.13 13.88 7.59
CA ARG A 100 6.66 14.63 6.41
C ARG A 100 5.27 14.15 5.96
N CYS A 101 5.00 12.85 6.00
CA CYS A 101 3.65 12.33 5.74
C CYS A 101 2.62 12.92 6.71
N TYR A 102 2.91 12.93 7.99
CA TYR A 102 2.01 13.54 8.97
C TYR A 102 1.81 15.04 8.74
N GLU A 103 2.87 15.78 8.43
CA GLU A 103 2.80 17.21 8.10
C GLU A 103 1.94 17.46 6.84
N ILE A 104 2.03 16.59 5.81
CA ILE A 104 1.17 16.64 4.62
C ILE A 104 -0.30 16.40 5.00
N ALA A 105 -0.58 15.48 5.91
CA ALA A 105 -1.92 15.24 6.45
C ALA A 105 -2.38 16.33 7.44
N GLY A 106 -1.58 17.38 7.67
CA GLY A 106 -1.90 18.46 8.62
C GLY A 106 -1.97 17.97 10.08
N ILE A 107 -1.21 16.92 10.41
CA ILE A 107 -1.04 16.40 11.78
C ILE A 107 0.12 17.14 12.41
N THR A 108 0.00 17.46 13.70
CA THR A 108 0.95 18.31 14.44
C THR A 108 1.38 17.66 15.75
N ASN A 109 2.30 18.29 16.47
CA ASN A 109 2.73 17.86 17.81
C ASN A 109 1.62 17.95 18.88
N LYS A 110 0.45 18.50 18.55
CA LYS A 110 -0.71 18.56 19.46
C LYS A 110 -1.59 17.33 19.35
N ASP A 111 -1.35 16.49 18.35
CA ASP A 111 -2.17 15.32 18.06
C ASP A 111 -1.78 14.12 18.93
N ARG A 112 -2.76 13.24 19.11
CA ARG A 112 -2.62 11.94 19.79
C ARG A 112 -2.92 10.86 18.78
N ILE A 113 -1.89 10.13 18.39
CA ILE A 113 -1.90 9.22 17.25
C ILE A 113 -2.04 7.80 17.76
N GLN A 114 -3.23 7.22 17.60
CA GLN A 114 -3.48 5.82 17.94
C GLN A 114 -3.03 4.92 16.78
N ILE A 115 -2.10 4.00 17.08
CA ILE A 115 -1.42 3.17 16.11
C ILE A 115 -1.88 1.73 16.28
N THR A 116 -2.65 1.22 15.32
CA THR A 116 -3.21 -0.13 15.36
C THR A 116 -2.49 -1.16 14.50
N PRO A 117 -1.66 -0.80 13.48
CA PRO A 117 -0.92 -1.79 12.70
C PRO A 117 0.10 -2.58 13.54
N GLY A 118 0.49 -3.77 13.02
CA GLY A 118 1.37 -4.71 13.70
C GLY A 118 2.78 -4.18 13.95
N TYR A 119 3.33 -4.56 15.08
CA TYR A 119 4.71 -4.34 15.50
C TYR A 119 5.56 -5.61 15.32
N GLY A 120 6.83 -5.56 15.68
CA GLY A 120 7.78 -6.65 15.60
C GLY A 120 8.61 -6.61 14.31
N LEU A 121 8.71 -7.72 13.60
CA LEU A 121 9.46 -7.80 12.34
C LEU A 121 8.84 -6.99 11.21
N TRP A 122 7.55 -6.66 11.30
CA TRP A 122 6.85 -5.87 10.29
C TRP A 122 7.09 -4.37 10.48
N THR A 123 7.09 -3.66 9.36
CA THR A 123 7.40 -2.22 9.33
C THR A 123 6.26 -1.33 9.79
N ALA A 124 5.00 -1.78 9.73
CA ALA A 124 3.87 -0.89 9.83
C ALA A 124 3.80 -0.13 11.17
N GLY A 125 3.58 -0.80 12.30
CA GLY A 125 3.38 -0.14 13.59
C GLY A 125 4.54 0.76 13.99
N ILE A 126 5.78 0.28 13.87
CA ILE A 126 6.96 1.03 14.26
C ILE A 126 7.20 2.25 13.38
N GLY A 127 6.89 2.20 12.09
CA GLY A 127 7.04 3.35 11.21
C GLY A 127 6.13 4.50 11.61
N PHE A 128 4.85 4.21 11.88
CA PHE A 128 3.89 5.20 12.39
C PHE A 128 4.37 5.81 13.72
N GLN A 129 4.91 4.99 14.63
CA GLN A 129 5.41 5.45 15.91
C GLN A 129 6.63 6.37 15.75
N LEU A 130 7.64 5.97 14.99
CA LEU A 130 8.83 6.78 14.72
C LEU A 130 8.48 8.16 14.16
N GLY A 131 7.54 8.22 13.21
CA GLY A 131 7.06 9.48 12.66
C GLY A 131 6.34 10.34 13.68
N ALA A 132 5.49 9.75 14.54
CA ALA A 132 4.78 10.46 15.60
C ALA A 132 5.78 11.08 16.61
N GLU A 133 6.73 10.29 17.09
CA GLU A 133 7.78 10.74 18.02
C GLU A 133 8.67 11.82 17.39
N ARG A 134 9.06 11.65 16.10
CA ARG A 134 9.84 12.63 15.36
C ARG A 134 9.10 13.95 15.14
N LEU A 135 7.78 13.90 14.98
CA LEU A 135 6.91 15.08 14.89
C LEU A 135 6.71 15.77 16.25
N GLY A 136 6.97 15.05 17.35
CA GLY A 136 6.68 15.48 18.71
C GLY A 136 5.23 15.29 19.14
N ALA A 137 4.47 14.46 18.39
CA ALA A 137 3.09 14.08 18.72
C ALA A 137 3.07 12.92 19.73
N MET A 138 1.97 12.77 20.45
CA MET A 138 1.80 11.63 21.37
C MET A 138 1.49 10.36 20.60
N ALA A 139 2.41 9.40 20.57
CA ALA A 139 2.14 8.06 20.07
C ALA A 139 1.36 7.22 21.10
N VAL A 140 0.30 6.55 20.66
CA VAL A 140 -0.46 5.55 21.42
C VAL A 140 -0.29 4.21 20.71
N PRO A 141 0.77 3.41 21.02
CA PRO A 141 1.21 2.24 20.28
C PRO A 141 0.43 0.99 20.70
N MET A 142 -0.82 0.87 20.23
CA MET A 142 -1.73 -0.21 20.63
C MET A 142 -1.41 -1.55 19.96
N GLY A 143 -0.95 -1.52 18.70
CA GLY A 143 -0.83 -2.72 17.88
C GLY A 143 -2.19 -3.29 17.43
N PRO A 144 -2.20 -4.45 16.73
CA PRO A 144 -3.42 -4.99 16.13
C PRO A 144 -4.31 -5.72 17.13
N GLY A 145 -5.61 -5.77 16.81
CA GLY A 145 -6.61 -6.51 17.57
C GLY A 145 -7.05 -5.85 18.87
N ASN A 146 -7.77 -6.62 19.69
CA ASN A 146 -8.35 -6.19 20.95
C ASN A 146 -9.22 -4.93 20.80
N THR A 147 -10.24 -5.02 19.94
CA THR A 147 -11.13 -3.93 19.56
C THR A 147 -11.76 -3.21 20.75
N ASP A 148 -12.10 -3.93 21.82
CA ASP A 148 -12.62 -3.34 23.06
C ASP A 148 -11.63 -2.36 23.70
N LYS A 149 -10.38 -2.79 23.79
CA LYS A 149 -9.31 -1.97 24.38
C LYS A 149 -8.96 -0.80 23.46
N GLN A 150 -8.99 -1.00 22.14
CA GLN A 150 -8.80 0.08 21.18
C GLN A 150 -9.81 1.21 21.39
N ILE A 151 -11.10 0.88 21.43
CA ILE A 151 -12.18 1.86 21.60
C ILE A 151 -12.10 2.51 22.98
N LYS A 152 -11.78 1.74 24.02
CA LYS A 152 -11.59 2.31 25.36
C LYS A 152 -10.44 3.33 25.38
N PHE A 153 -9.28 3.01 24.79
CA PHE A 153 -8.15 3.93 24.74
C PHE A 153 -8.43 5.16 23.88
N MET A 154 -9.19 5.03 22.78
CA MET A 154 -9.63 6.19 22.00
C MET A 154 -10.41 7.18 22.86
N GLN A 155 -11.26 6.68 23.77
CA GLN A 155 -12.01 7.52 24.70
C GLN A 155 -11.14 8.08 25.80
N ASP A 156 -10.34 7.24 26.47
CA ASP A 156 -9.54 7.65 27.63
C ASP A 156 -8.41 8.64 27.23
N MET A 157 -7.74 8.35 26.11
CA MET A 157 -6.64 9.17 25.60
C MET A 157 -7.12 10.33 24.71
N GLN A 158 -8.40 10.36 24.34
CA GLN A 158 -8.94 11.35 23.41
C GLN A 158 -8.09 11.44 22.13
N SER A 159 -7.83 10.25 21.52
CA SER A 159 -7.02 10.14 20.32
C SER A 159 -7.61 10.97 19.18
N THR A 160 -6.77 11.76 18.50
CA THR A 160 -7.20 12.65 17.40
C THR A 160 -6.92 12.07 16.02
N VAL A 161 -5.98 11.12 15.93
CA VAL A 161 -5.58 10.45 14.70
C VAL A 161 -5.63 8.94 14.89
N LEU A 162 -6.21 8.24 13.92
CA LEU A 162 -6.20 6.79 13.82
C LEU A 162 -5.26 6.35 12.70
N CYS A 163 -4.25 5.53 13.01
CA CYS A 163 -3.47 4.80 12.02
C CYS A 163 -3.94 3.35 11.98
N ALA A 164 -4.39 2.88 10.82
CA ALA A 164 -4.96 1.53 10.67
C ALA A 164 -4.81 0.98 9.24
N THR A 165 -5.06 -0.33 9.08
CA THR A 165 -5.45 -0.88 7.78
C THR A 165 -6.90 -0.47 7.47
N SER A 166 -7.28 -0.44 6.20
CA SER A 166 -8.65 -0.06 5.82
C SER A 166 -9.71 -1.01 6.39
N SER A 167 -9.43 -2.31 6.36
CA SER A 167 -10.33 -3.33 6.93
C SER A 167 -10.53 -3.14 8.43
N TYR A 168 -9.46 -2.82 9.17
CA TYR A 168 -9.57 -2.63 10.61
C TYR A 168 -10.22 -1.27 10.97
N ALA A 169 -9.97 -0.24 10.18
CA ALA A 169 -10.66 1.04 10.34
C ALA A 169 -12.18 0.91 10.17
N LEU A 170 -12.61 0.12 9.17
CA LEU A 170 -14.02 -0.19 8.96
C LEU A 170 -14.61 -0.98 10.14
N LEU A 171 -13.92 -2.02 10.61
CA LEU A 171 -14.37 -2.79 11.79
C LEU A 171 -14.51 -1.89 13.03
N LEU A 172 -13.56 -0.99 13.26
CA LEU A 172 -13.63 -0.03 14.36
C LEU A 172 -14.81 0.94 14.20
N ALA A 173 -15.09 1.40 12.98
CA ALA A 173 -16.21 2.27 12.69
C ALA A 173 -17.55 1.58 13.03
N GLU A 174 -17.75 0.35 12.55
CA GLU A 174 -18.94 -0.47 12.83
C GLU A 174 -19.12 -0.73 14.34
N GLU A 175 -18.04 -1.08 15.05
CA GLU A 175 -18.10 -1.35 16.50
C GLU A 175 -18.34 -0.08 17.34
N ILE A 176 -17.79 1.07 16.93
CA ILE A 176 -18.04 2.37 17.58
C ILE A 176 -19.52 2.78 17.45
N GLU A 177 -20.09 2.62 16.26
CA GLU A 177 -21.49 2.91 15.99
C GLU A 177 -22.42 1.98 16.78
N LYS A 178 -22.18 0.67 16.69
CA LYS A 178 -22.94 -0.36 17.43
C LYS A 178 -22.98 -0.13 18.94
N ARG A 179 -21.90 0.40 19.52
CA ARG A 179 -21.80 0.73 20.95
C ARG A 179 -22.36 2.11 21.30
N GLY A 180 -22.70 2.91 20.32
CA GLY A 180 -23.21 4.27 20.51
C GLY A 180 -22.20 5.22 21.19
N VAL A 181 -20.89 4.99 21.03
CA VAL A 181 -19.84 5.74 21.74
C VAL A 181 -19.17 6.81 20.88
N LYS A 182 -19.59 7.02 19.65
CA LYS A 182 -18.99 7.99 18.71
C LYS A 182 -18.81 9.38 19.34
N LYS A 183 -19.78 9.88 20.10
CA LYS A 183 -19.72 11.19 20.79
C LYS A 183 -18.67 11.28 21.89
N LYS A 184 -18.11 10.16 22.35
CA LYS A 184 -17.06 10.11 23.38
C LYS A 184 -15.66 10.01 22.77
N ILE A 185 -15.55 9.91 21.45
CA ILE A 185 -14.29 9.75 20.69
C ILE A 185 -13.99 11.07 20.01
N ASN A 186 -12.69 11.46 19.99
CA ASN A 186 -12.24 12.73 19.45
C ASN A 186 -11.41 12.58 18.16
N LEU A 187 -11.62 11.49 17.40
CA LEU A 187 -10.93 11.29 16.13
C LEU A 187 -11.29 12.40 15.14
N LYS A 188 -10.29 12.91 14.44
CA LYS A 188 -10.41 13.93 13.39
C LYS A 188 -9.82 13.48 12.07
N LYS A 189 -8.79 12.63 12.13
CA LYS A 189 -8.06 12.16 10.96
C LYS A 189 -7.79 10.66 11.02
N GLY A 190 -7.75 10.03 9.86
CA GLY A 190 -7.30 8.66 9.68
C GLY A 190 -6.15 8.61 8.67
N VAL A 191 -5.02 7.99 9.04
CA VAL A 191 -3.93 7.66 8.13
C VAL A 191 -3.99 6.16 7.87
N ILE A 192 -4.50 5.81 6.71
CA ILE A 192 -4.93 4.46 6.36
C ILE A 192 -4.06 3.93 5.22
N GLY A 193 -3.69 2.64 5.26
CA GLY A 193 -2.88 2.05 4.20
C GLY A 193 -2.70 0.54 4.37
N SER A 194 -1.65 0.01 3.74
CA SER A 194 -1.24 -1.40 3.76
C SER A 194 -2.12 -2.36 2.96
N GLU A 195 -3.29 -1.97 2.52
CA GLU A 195 -4.16 -2.74 1.63
C GLU A 195 -4.91 -1.79 0.71
N ARG A 196 -5.34 -2.32 -0.43
CA ARG A 196 -6.17 -1.56 -1.34
C ARG A 196 -7.58 -1.43 -0.77
N TRP A 197 -8.18 -0.27 -0.94
CA TRP A 197 -9.54 0.05 -0.54
C TRP A 197 -10.23 0.93 -1.58
N GLY A 198 -11.47 0.57 -1.89
CA GLY A 198 -12.28 1.30 -2.87
C GLY A 198 -12.87 2.58 -2.28
N GLU A 199 -13.37 3.45 -3.16
CA GLU A 199 -13.95 4.73 -2.74
C GLU A 199 -15.17 4.57 -1.83
N LYS A 200 -15.99 3.54 -2.01
CA LYS A 200 -17.12 3.26 -1.11
C LYS A 200 -16.67 2.98 0.33
N MET A 201 -15.64 2.15 0.48
CA MET A 201 -15.08 1.87 1.81
C MET A 201 -14.48 3.14 2.41
N ARG A 202 -13.75 3.93 1.61
CA ARG A 202 -13.19 5.21 2.03
C ARG A 202 -14.27 6.17 2.52
N ALA A 203 -15.31 6.37 1.73
CA ALA A 203 -16.44 7.25 2.09
C ALA A 203 -17.14 6.75 3.36
N ARG A 204 -17.39 5.45 3.47
CA ARG A 204 -18.01 4.83 4.62
C ARG A 204 -17.21 5.02 5.91
N ILE A 205 -15.90 4.76 5.88
CA ILE A 205 -15.04 4.96 7.06
C ILE A 205 -15.00 6.43 7.46
N ALA A 206 -14.88 7.35 6.47
CA ALA A 206 -14.89 8.79 6.73
C ALA A 206 -16.17 9.25 7.43
N ASP A 207 -17.32 8.81 6.95
CA ASP A 207 -18.64 9.15 7.48
C ASP A 207 -18.89 8.54 8.86
N GLU A 208 -18.69 7.24 9.01
CA GLU A 208 -18.96 6.51 10.25
C GLU A 208 -18.05 6.99 11.39
N LEU A 209 -16.75 7.23 11.14
CA LEU A 209 -15.83 7.78 12.14
C LEU A 209 -15.91 9.30 12.26
N GLY A 210 -16.38 10.01 11.24
CA GLY A 210 -16.39 11.48 11.18
C GLY A 210 -14.98 12.06 11.02
N VAL A 211 -14.13 11.47 10.15
CA VAL A 211 -12.72 11.82 10.00
C VAL A 211 -12.35 12.17 8.57
N GLU A 212 -11.32 13.01 8.43
CA GLU A 212 -10.61 13.18 7.17
C GLU A 212 -9.65 11.98 6.97
N LEU A 213 -9.64 11.39 5.78
CA LEU A 213 -8.83 10.21 5.49
C LEU A 213 -7.67 10.51 4.56
N TYR A 214 -6.51 10.01 4.95
CA TYR A 214 -5.26 10.08 4.20
C TYR A 214 -4.78 8.67 3.90
N ASP A 215 -4.49 8.41 2.61
CA ASP A 215 -3.98 7.13 2.13
C ASP A 215 -2.45 7.19 2.10
N ILE A 216 -1.81 6.27 2.82
CA ILE A 216 -0.36 6.20 2.96
C ILE A 216 0.20 4.96 2.26
N TYR A 217 1.24 5.17 1.45
CA TYR A 217 1.88 4.12 0.68
C TYR A 217 3.29 3.79 1.21
N GLY A 218 3.67 2.55 1.01
CA GLY A 218 5.02 2.05 1.25
C GLY A 218 5.10 0.53 1.24
N LEU A 219 6.31 0.03 1.20
CA LEU A 219 6.62 -1.39 1.17
C LEU A 219 7.84 -1.68 2.04
N THR A 220 7.86 -2.85 2.65
CA THR A 220 8.92 -3.30 3.58
C THR A 220 10.30 -3.22 2.94
N GLU A 221 10.40 -3.55 1.67
CA GLU A 221 11.65 -3.62 0.90
C GLU A 221 12.35 -2.27 0.77
N VAL A 222 11.61 -1.16 0.82
CA VAL A 222 12.19 0.19 0.68
C VAL A 222 12.51 0.80 2.05
N TYR A 223 11.51 1.30 2.76
CA TYR A 223 11.61 1.79 4.15
C TYR A 223 10.46 1.26 5.02
N GLY A 224 9.40 0.75 4.43
CA GLY A 224 8.11 0.49 5.04
C GLY A 224 7.07 1.52 4.59
N PRO A 225 5.93 1.67 5.28
CA PRO A 225 4.98 2.73 4.99
C PRO A 225 5.61 4.11 5.23
N GLY A 226 5.04 5.14 4.60
CA GLY A 226 5.51 6.52 4.75
C GLY A 226 6.43 7.01 3.64
N ILE A 227 6.49 6.31 2.49
CA ILE A 227 7.25 6.80 1.32
C ILE A 227 6.41 7.70 0.40
N ALA A 228 5.08 7.59 0.48
CA ALA A 228 4.15 8.53 -0.16
C ALA A 228 2.84 8.62 0.63
N ILE A 229 2.15 9.74 0.50
CA ILE A 229 0.85 10.01 1.12
C ILE A 229 0.06 11.01 0.29
N ASN A 230 -1.27 10.87 0.22
CA ASN A 230 -2.10 11.91 -0.38
C ASN A 230 -2.23 13.14 0.53
N CYS A 231 -2.62 14.26 -0.03
CA CYS A 231 -2.94 15.47 0.70
C CYS A 231 -4.47 15.70 0.77
N GLU A 232 -4.86 16.78 1.40
CA GLU A 232 -6.25 17.23 1.57
C GLU A 232 -7.03 17.38 0.24
N HIS A 233 -6.35 17.54 -0.88
CA HIS A 233 -6.99 17.68 -2.20
C HIS A 233 -7.21 16.35 -2.93
N ASN A 234 -6.70 15.23 -2.43
CA ASN A 234 -6.84 13.90 -3.05
C ASN A 234 -6.45 13.83 -4.54
N THR A 235 -5.44 14.61 -4.95
CA THR A 235 -4.97 14.69 -6.34
C THR A 235 -3.73 13.82 -6.59
N GLY A 236 -3.65 12.68 -5.94
CA GLY A 236 -2.53 11.75 -5.95
C GLY A 236 -1.72 11.79 -4.66
N MET A 237 -0.70 10.96 -4.60
CA MET A 237 0.14 10.75 -3.43
C MET A 237 1.49 11.45 -3.63
N HIS A 238 1.85 12.37 -2.75
CA HIS A 238 3.16 13.00 -2.73
C HIS A 238 4.22 12.01 -2.26
N TYR A 239 5.32 11.88 -2.99
CA TYR A 239 6.48 11.11 -2.58
C TYR A 239 7.73 11.97 -2.47
N PHE A 240 8.77 11.49 -1.81
CA PHE A 240 9.94 12.27 -1.45
C PHE A 240 11.10 11.98 -2.40
N ASP A 241 11.23 12.75 -3.47
CA ASP A 241 12.22 12.59 -4.54
C ASP A 241 13.67 12.91 -4.12
N ASP A 242 13.86 13.47 -2.93
CA ASP A 242 15.18 13.59 -2.30
C ASP A 242 15.64 12.28 -1.61
N TYR A 243 14.76 11.30 -1.44
CA TYR A 243 15.05 9.97 -0.90
C TYR A 243 14.88 8.84 -1.90
N LEU A 244 13.98 9.01 -2.88
CA LEU A 244 13.51 7.96 -3.76
C LEU A 244 13.41 8.45 -5.19
N TYR A 245 13.94 7.69 -6.13
CA TYR A 245 13.72 7.90 -7.54
C TYR A 245 12.70 6.89 -8.07
N PHE A 246 11.60 7.40 -8.63
CA PHE A 246 10.51 6.61 -9.17
C PHE A 246 10.57 6.58 -10.70
N GLU A 247 10.40 5.40 -11.28
CA GLU A 247 10.15 5.16 -12.70
C GLU A 247 8.79 4.47 -12.84
N ILE A 248 8.11 4.71 -13.97
CA ILE A 248 6.92 3.94 -14.37
C ILE A 248 7.32 3.20 -15.63
N ILE A 249 7.12 1.88 -15.65
CA ILE A 249 7.51 1.03 -16.78
C ILE A 249 6.30 0.25 -17.34
N ASP A 250 6.39 -0.12 -18.61
CA ASP A 250 5.54 -1.16 -19.14
C ASP A 250 5.93 -2.50 -18.48
N PRO A 251 5.00 -3.18 -17.78
CA PRO A 251 5.33 -4.40 -17.05
C PRO A 251 5.77 -5.57 -17.93
N LYS A 252 5.48 -5.54 -19.25
CA LYS A 252 5.83 -6.61 -20.20
C LYS A 252 7.16 -6.35 -20.88
N THR A 253 7.40 -5.12 -21.34
CA THR A 253 8.64 -4.76 -22.08
C THR A 253 9.75 -4.28 -21.17
N GLY A 254 9.42 -3.74 -19.99
CA GLY A 254 10.36 -3.06 -19.08
C GLY A 254 10.77 -1.66 -19.55
N GLU A 255 10.19 -1.15 -20.63
CA GLU A 255 10.46 0.20 -21.12
C GLU A 255 9.86 1.26 -20.18
N VAL A 256 10.60 2.33 -19.94
CA VAL A 256 10.11 3.46 -19.13
C VAL A 256 9.07 4.23 -19.91
N LEU A 257 7.91 4.41 -19.29
CA LEU A 257 6.76 5.09 -19.88
C LEU A 257 6.84 6.61 -19.66
N PRO A 258 6.25 7.40 -20.55
CA PRO A 258 6.04 8.84 -20.34
C PRO A 258 5.23 9.13 -19.07
N ASP A 259 5.47 10.30 -18.47
CA ASP A 259 4.69 10.77 -17.33
C ASP A 259 3.19 10.87 -17.70
N GLY A 260 2.33 10.36 -16.82
CA GLY A 260 0.89 10.28 -17.01
C GLY A 260 0.38 8.93 -17.52
N GLU A 261 1.24 8.10 -18.10
CA GLU A 261 0.87 6.74 -18.52
C GLU A 261 0.86 5.76 -17.34
N LEU A 262 -0.10 4.83 -17.39
CA LEU A 262 -0.25 3.78 -16.39
C LEU A 262 0.75 2.65 -16.64
N GLY A 263 1.52 2.32 -15.60
CA GLY A 263 2.48 1.22 -15.64
C GLY A 263 2.88 0.72 -14.27
N GLU A 264 3.90 -0.11 -14.20
CA GLU A 264 4.46 -0.64 -12.97
C GLU A 264 5.45 0.35 -12.35
N LEU A 265 5.33 0.58 -11.05
CA LEU A 265 6.25 1.40 -10.29
C LEU A 265 7.58 0.67 -10.06
N VAL A 266 8.67 1.33 -10.40
CA VAL A 266 10.04 0.92 -10.09
C VAL A 266 10.68 1.95 -9.18
N ILE A 267 11.37 1.49 -8.13
CA ILE A 267 11.95 2.35 -7.10
C ILE A 267 13.46 2.15 -7.02
N THR A 268 14.19 3.26 -7.03
CA THR A 268 15.61 3.32 -6.65
C THR A 268 15.74 4.17 -5.40
N THR A 269 16.39 3.63 -4.35
CA THR A 269 16.62 4.37 -3.12
C THR A 269 17.88 5.24 -3.25
N LEU A 270 17.76 6.53 -2.95
CA LEU A 270 18.84 7.50 -3.11
C LEU A 270 19.71 7.66 -1.86
N LYS A 271 19.12 7.44 -0.67
CA LYS A 271 19.77 7.67 0.63
C LYS A 271 19.82 6.45 1.54
N LYS A 272 19.17 5.33 1.16
CA LYS A 272 19.18 4.09 1.95
C LYS A 272 20.60 3.62 2.18
N ASP A 273 20.92 3.32 3.45
CA ASP A 273 22.30 3.09 3.85
C ASP A 273 22.66 1.60 3.92
N ALA A 274 21.91 0.81 4.71
CA ALA A 274 22.23 -0.60 4.91
C ALA A 274 21.93 -1.47 3.69
N ALA A 275 20.78 -1.26 3.03
CA ALA A 275 20.34 -2.09 1.90
C ALA A 275 19.72 -1.21 0.79
N PRO A 276 20.53 -0.51 -0.01
CA PRO A 276 20.04 0.23 -1.16
C PRO A 276 19.36 -0.67 -2.18
N LEU A 277 18.30 -0.17 -2.81
CA LEU A 277 17.64 -0.83 -3.94
C LEU A 277 17.90 -0.05 -5.22
N ILE A 278 18.26 -0.76 -6.28
CA ILE A 278 18.48 -0.22 -7.60
C ILE A 278 17.44 -0.80 -8.55
N ARG A 279 16.64 0.06 -9.15
CA ARG A 279 15.57 -0.28 -10.10
C ARG A 279 14.71 -1.46 -9.63
N TYR A 280 14.22 -1.39 -8.39
CA TYR A 280 13.40 -2.43 -7.80
C TYR A 280 11.97 -2.39 -8.34
N ARG A 281 11.53 -3.47 -8.98
CA ARG A 281 10.15 -3.66 -9.45
C ARG A 281 9.24 -3.96 -8.27
N THR A 282 8.26 -3.09 -8.04
CA THR A 282 7.32 -3.22 -6.92
C THR A 282 6.13 -4.11 -7.25
N HIS A 283 5.85 -4.29 -8.52
CA HIS A 283 4.62 -4.84 -9.09
C HIS A 283 3.37 -3.96 -8.87
N ASP A 284 3.48 -2.82 -8.20
CA ASP A 284 2.38 -1.91 -7.98
C ASP A 284 2.11 -1.08 -9.24
N LEU A 285 0.83 -1.00 -9.65
CA LEU A 285 0.37 -0.24 -10.82
C LEU A 285 -0.03 1.17 -10.42
N THR A 286 0.61 2.16 -11.02
CA THR A 286 0.31 3.58 -10.83
C THR A 286 0.80 4.38 -12.03
N ARG A 287 0.71 5.71 -11.96
CA ARG A 287 1.28 6.66 -12.93
C ARG A 287 1.84 7.88 -12.21
N LYS A 288 2.79 8.56 -12.80
CA LYS A 288 3.20 9.89 -12.33
C LYS A 288 2.14 10.93 -12.69
N ILE A 289 1.88 11.82 -11.75
CA ILE A 289 0.95 12.94 -11.98
C ILE A 289 1.75 14.20 -12.27
N THR A 290 1.49 14.79 -13.43
CA THR A 290 2.11 16.05 -13.87
C THR A 290 1.37 17.26 -13.32
N GLY A 291 2.04 18.41 -13.33
CA GLY A 291 1.47 19.68 -12.90
C GLY A 291 1.54 19.90 -11.38
N GLU A 292 1.19 21.11 -10.96
CA GLU A 292 1.23 21.51 -9.56
C GLU A 292 0.05 20.95 -8.77
N CYS A 293 0.28 20.64 -7.50
CA CYS A 293 -0.81 20.28 -6.59
C CYS A 293 -1.44 21.55 -6.01
N PRO A 294 -2.78 21.63 -5.89
CA PRO A 294 -3.46 22.75 -5.24
C PRO A 294 -3.00 23.00 -3.79
N CYS A 295 -2.44 21.99 -3.12
CA CYS A 295 -1.88 22.13 -1.78
C CYS A 295 -0.60 23.01 -1.71
N GLY A 296 -0.02 23.37 -2.87
CA GLY A 296 1.19 24.20 -2.97
C GLY A 296 2.52 23.52 -2.63
N ARG A 297 2.49 22.27 -2.18
CA ARG A 297 3.71 21.48 -1.89
C ARG A 297 4.42 21.10 -3.17
N LYS A 298 5.76 21.12 -3.14
CA LYS A 298 6.60 20.85 -4.33
C LYS A 298 6.98 19.39 -4.52
N TYR A 299 6.61 18.50 -3.60
CA TYR A 299 6.84 17.06 -3.76
C TYR A 299 6.12 16.53 -5.00
N PRO A 300 6.79 15.74 -5.85
CA PRO A 300 6.13 15.09 -6.98
C PRO A 300 5.05 14.12 -6.52
N ARG A 301 4.19 13.70 -7.45
CA ARG A 301 3.05 12.84 -7.13
C ARG A 301 2.99 11.64 -8.04
N ILE A 302 2.50 10.54 -7.46
CA ILE A 302 1.96 9.40 -8.20
C ILE A 302 0.44 9.33 -7.97
N ASP A 303 -0.27 8.65 -8.85
CA ASP A 303 -1.67 8.27 -8.62
C ASP A 303 -1.78 7.27 -7.46
N VAL A 304 -2.98 7.03 -6.97
CA VAL A 304 -3.21 5.94 -6.03
C VAL A 304 -2.78 4.61 -6.65
N ILE A 305 -2.45 3.63 -5.82
CA ILE A 305 -2.10 2.30 -6.32
C ILE A 305 -3.38 1.62 -6.85
N LEU A 306 -3.43 1.41 -8.16
CA LEU A 306 -4.60 0.88 -8.86
C LEU A 306 -4.71 -0.65 -8.80
N GLY A 307 -3.63 -1.32 -8.43
CA GLY A 307 -3.54 -2.78 -8.32
C GLY A 307 -2.09 -3.24 -8.36
N ARG A 308 -1.90 -4.55 -8.53
CA ARG A 308 -0.59 -5.15 -8.69
C ARG A 308 -0.57 -6.04 -9.93
N THR A 309 0.57 -6.11 -10.60
CA THR A 309 0.76 -6.98 -11.78
C THR A 309 0.74 -8.47 -11.40
N ASP A 310 1.10 -8.81 -10.15
CA ASP A 310 1.13 -10.17 -9.61
C ASP A 310 -0.17 -10.59 -8.89
N ASP A 311 -1.12 -9.69 -8.64
CA ASP A 311 -2.45 -10.00 -8.07
C ASP A 311 -3.50 -10.32 -9.15
N MET A 312 -3.08 -10.38 -10.40
CA MET A 312 -3.97 -10.66 -11.52
C MET A 312 -4.47 -12.10 -11.50
N VAL A 313 -5.78 -12.27 -11.59
CA VAL A 313 -6.42 -13.59 -11.80
C VAL A 313 -6.87 -13.73 -13.24
N LYS A 314 -6.52 -14.85 -13.88
CA LYS A 314 -6.95 -15.16 -15.24
C LYS A 314 -8.17 -16.08 -15.22
N ILE A 315 -9.32 -15.63 -15.75
CA ILE A 315 -10.56 -16.41 -15.79
C ILE A 315 -11.07 -16.43 -17.24
N LYS A 316 -11.27 -17.62 -17.79
CA LYS A 316 -11.76 -17.80 -19.18
C LYS A 316 -10.96 -16.98 -20.21
N GLY A 317 -9.64 -16.88 -20.01
CA GLY A 317 -8.75 -16.12 -20.90
C GLY A 317 -8.69 -14.60 -20.64
N VAL A 318 -9.50 -14.07 -19.73
CA VAL A 318 -9.52 -12.65 -19.37
C VAL A 318 -8.69 -12.42 -18.09
N ASN A 319 -7.82 -11.42 -18.14
CA ASN A 319 -7.04 -10.96 -16.99
C ASN A 319 -7.91 -10.02 -16.16
N ILE A 320 -8.09 -10.33 -14.89
CA ILE A 320 -8.90 -9.54 -13.94
C ILE A 320 -7.98 -9.05 -12.81
N PHE A 321 -7.98 -7.76 -12.60
CA PHE A 321 -7.32 -7.13 -11.46
C PHE A 321 -8.35 -6.82 -10.36
N PRO A 322 -8.04 -7.01 -9.07
CA PRO A 322 -8.96 -6.71 -7.97
C PRO A 322 -9.60 -5.32 -8.06
N GLY A 323 -8.82 -4.35 -8.53
CA GLY A 323 -9.28 -3.00 -8.71
C GLY A 323 -10.42 -2.78 -9.69
N GLN A 324 -10.53 -3.59 -10.70
CA GLN A 324 -11.66 -3.50 -11.64
C GLN A 324 -12.97 -3.93 -10.96
N ILE A 325 -12.87 -4.82 -9.96
CA ILE A 325 -14.02 -5.25 -9.16
C ILE A 325 -14.49 -4.11 -8.25
N ASP A 326 -13.55 -3.44 -7.56
CA ASP A 326 -13.86 -2.27 -6.73
C ASP A 326 -14.57 -1.17 -7.55
N GLU A 327 -14.10 -0.89 -8.77
CA GLU A 327 -14.72 0.10 -9.67
C GLU A 327 -16.14 -0.28 -10.11
N ILE A 328 -16.41 -1.58 -10.29
CA ILE A 328 -17.77 -2.03 -10.60
C ILE A 328 -18.66 -1.86 -9.37
N ILE A 329 -18.22 -2.35 -8.19
CA ILE A 329 -18.99 -2.26 -6.95
C ILE A 329 -19.28 -0.81 -6.57
N LYS A 330 -18.35 0.12 -6.84
CA LYS A 330 -18.53 1.56 -6.63
C LYS A 330 -19.79 2.10 -7.30
N ASP A 331 -20.05 1.68 -8.53
CA ASP A 331 -21.16 2.21 -9.34
C ASP A 331 -22.50 1.50 -9.08
N VAL A 332 -22.52 0.44 -8.28
CA VAL A 332 -23.76 -0.25 -7.93
C VAL A 332 -24.42 0.41 -6.72
N LYS A 333 -25.59 1.03 -6.93
CA LYS A 333 -26.26 1.90 -5.94
C LYS A 333 -26.47 1.24 -4.58
N ASP A 334 -27.02 0.03 -4.56
CA ASP A 334 -27.42 -0.65 -3.32
C ASP A 334 -26.34 -1.61 -2.80
N ALA A 335 -25.11 -1.60 -3.38
CA ALA A 335 -23.99 -2.38 -2.89
C ALA A 335 -23.29 -1.68 -1.72
N SER A 336 -22.97 -2.44 -0.67
CA SER A 336 -22.02 -2.03 0.37
C SER A 336 -20.58 -1.97 -0.17
N SER A 337 -19.65 -1.56 0.68
CA SER A 337 -18.19 -1.61 0.38
C SER A 337 -17.63 -3.02 0.47
N GLU A 338 -18.34 -3.96 1.07
CA GLU A 338 -17.82 -5.29 1.33
C GLU A 338 -18.27 -6.31 0.30
N TYR A 339 -17.29 -7.01 -0.25
CA TYR A 339 -17.49 -8.11 -1.19
C TYR A 339 -16.40 -9.18 -1.04
N GLN A 340 -16.71 -10.38 -1.50
CA GLN A 340 -15.73 -11.46 -1.66
C GLN A 340 -15.93 -12.17 -2.99
N VAL A 341 -14.83 -12.63 -3.57
CA VAL A 341 -14.78 -13.33 -4.85
C VAL A 341 -14.21 -14.72 -4.62
N PHE A 342 -14.95 -15.73 -5.06
CA PHE A 342 -14.51 -17.12 -5.05
C PHE A 342 -14.37 -17.61 -6.49
N ILE A 343 -13.21 -18.19 -6.78
CA ILE A 343 -12.90 -18.76 -8.08
C ILE A 343 -12.70 -20.24 -7.89
N ASP A 344 -13.46 -21.05 -8.61
CA ASP A 344 -13.36 -22.50 -8.60
C ASP A 344 -13.37 -23.08 -10.02
N HIS A 345 -13.02 -24.36 -10.13
CA HIS A 345 -13.10 -25.12 -11.39
C HIS A 345 -14.08 -26.27 -11.21
N MET A 346 -15.25 -26.19 -11.85
CA MET A 346 -16.26 -27.26 -11.81
C MET A 346 -16.74 -27.59 -13.22
N ASP A 347 -16.95 -28.88 -13.48
CA ASP A 347 -17.43 -29.39 -14.73
C ASP A 347 -16.61 -28.90 -15.96
N GLY A 348 -15.29 -28.86 -15.81
CA GLY A 348 -14.36 -28.42 -16.85
C GLY A 348 -14.40 -26.91 -17.15
N LYS A 349 -14.98 -26.10 -16.28
CA LYS A 349 -15.11 -24.64 -16.47
C LYS A 349 -14.77 -23.85 -15.21
N ASP A 350 -14.03 -22.76 -15.42
CA ASP A 350 -13.80 -21.79 -14.35
C ASP A 350 -15.09 -21.04 -14.04
N ARG A 351 -15.41 -20.91 -12.74
CA ARG A 351 -16.52 -20.13 -12.23
C ARG A 351 -16.01 -19.05 -11.30
N MET A 352 -16.61 -17.89 -11.40
CA MET A 352 -16.37 -16.74 -10.51
C MET A 352 -17.66 -16.39 -9.80
N THR A 353 -17.70 -16.62 -8.50
CA THR A 353 -18.81 -16.23 -7.63
C THR A 353 -18.44 -14.95 -6.90
N VAL A 354 -19.30 -13.93 -6.96
CA VAL A 354 -19.09 -12.63 -6.31
C VAL A 354 -20.18 -12.40 -5.28
N PHE A 355 -19.80 -12.45 -4.02
CA PHE A 355 -20.66 -12.09 -2.90
C PHE A 355 -20.53 -10.59 -2.64
N VAL A 356 -21.67 -9.90 -2.51
CA VAL A 356 -21.71 -8.46 -2.24
C VAL A 356 -22.72 -8.20 -1.13
N GLU A 357 -22.29 -7.48 -0.09
CA GLU A 357 -23.22 -7.05 0.97
C GLU A 357 -24.17 -5.96 0.48
N THR A 358 -25.43 -6.07 0.88
CA THR A 358 -26.48 -5.12 0.56
C THR A 358 -27.60 -5.20 1.63
N ASP A 359 -28.32 -4.12 1.83
CA ASP A 359 -29.47 -4.04 2.75
C ASP A 359 -30.78 -4.56 2.15
N ILE A 360 -30.82 -4.79 0.82
CA ILE A 360 -32.05 -5.20 0.12
C ILE A 360 -32.32 -6.70 0.09
N VAL A 361 -31.53 -7.53 0.79
CA VAL A 361 -31.62 -9.01 0.73
C VAL A 361 -32.94 -9.58 1.21
N SER A 362 -33.71 -8.82 2.00
CA SER A 362 -35.04 -9.24 2.50
C SER A 362 -36.14 -9.14 1.44
N ASP A 363 -35.93 -8.42 0.35
CA ASP A 363 -36.83 -8.33 -0.79
C ASP A 363 -36.32 -9.22 -1.94
N ASP A 364 -36.98 -10.33 -2.17
CA ASP A 364 -36.58 -11.31 -3.20
C ASP A 364 -36.59 -10.72 -4.62
N ALA A 365 -37.48 -9.78 -4.93
CA ALA A 365 -37.51 -9.14 -6.25
C ALA A 365 -36.37 -8.17 -6.43
N ALA A 366 -36.10 -7.31 -5.44
CA ALA A 366 -34.99 -6.38 -5.43
C ALA A 366 -33.64 -7.14 -5.47
N LYS A 367 -33.50 -8.21 -4.69
CA LYS A 367 -32.32 -9.08 -4.68
C LYS A 367 -32.03 -9.67 -6.05
N LYS A 368 -33.03 -10.21 -6.75
CA LYS A 368 -32.85 -10.78 -8.11
C LYS A 368 -32.45 -9.70 -9.12
N GLU A 369 -33.02 -8.52 -9.04
CA GLU A 369 -32.68 -7.42 -9.95
C GLU A 369 -31.25 -6.92 -9.68
N PHE A 370 -30.84 -6.79 -8.42
CA PHE A 370 -29.48 -6.45 -8.00
C PHE A 370 -28.46 -7.47 -8.54
N GLU A 371 -28.70 -8.77 -8.33
CA GLU A 371 -27.82 -9.84 -8.84
C GLU A 371 -27.75 -9.83 -10.37
N LYS A 372 -28.84 -9.59 -11.06
CA LYS A 372 -28.90 -9.46 -12.52
C LYS A 372 -28.09 -8.24 -12.99
N HIS A 373 -28.22 -7.11 -12.30
CA HIS A 373 -27.48 -5.89 -12.60
C HIS A 373 -25.97 -6.10 -12.45
N LEU A 374 -25.52 -6.69 -11.33
CA LEU A 374 -24.13 -7.06 -11.11
C LEU A 374 -23.59 -7.95 -12.24
N LYS A 375 -24.33 -8.99 -12.63
CA LYS A 375 -23.95 -9.90 -13.69
C LYS A 375 -23.75 -9.17 -15.03
N THR A 376 -24.62 -8.22 -15.33
CA THR A 376 -24.53 -7.39 -16.53
C THR A 376 -23.29 -6.51 -16.52
N LEU A 377 -23.07 -5.76 -15.44
CA LEU A 377 -21.92 -4.85 -15.31
C LEU A 377 -20.57 -5.60 -15.42
N PHE A 378 -20.44 -6.74 -14.76
CA PHE A 378 -19.21 -7.54 -14.88
C PHE A 378 -18.99 -8.02 -16.31
N LYS A 379 -20.05 -8.44 -17.01
CA LYS A 379 -19.95 -8.86 -18.39
C LYS A 379 -19.57 -7.72 -19.34
N GLU A 380 -20.12 -6.54 -19.12
CA GLU A 380 -19.87 -5.35 -19.95
C GLU A 380 -18.48 -4.77 -19.71
N ARG A 381 -18.05 -4.62 -18.44
CA ARG A 381 -16.82 -3.90 -18.09
C ARG A 381 -15.57 -4.79 -18.09
N ILE A 382 -15.71 -6.06 -17.70
CA ILE A 382 -14.58 -7.01 -17.59
C ILE A 382 -14.64 -8.08 -18.67
N GLY A 383 -15.81 -8.32 -19.27
CA GLY A 383 -15.99 -9.37 -20.27
C GLY A 383 -16.22 -10.77 -19.68
N VAL A 384 -16.31 -10.90 -18.36
CA VAL A 384 -16.48 -12.20 -17.67
C VAL A 384 -17.88 -12.33 -17.08
N GLY A 385 -18.51 -13.48 -17.32
CA GLY A 385 -19.79 -13.83 -16.65
C GLY A 385 -19.51 -14.37 -15.25
N ILE A 386 -20.19 -13.77 -14.25
CA ILE A 386 -20.11 -14.14 -12.84
C ILE A 386 -21.37 -14.83 -12.34
N ILE A 387 -21.28 -15.44 -11.16
CA ILE A 387 -22.42 -15.88 -10.34
C ILE A 387 -22.54 -14.85 -9.19
N PRO A 388 -23.41 -13.85 -9.29
CA PRO A 388 -23.59 -12.86 -8.23
C PRO A 388 -24.37 -13.46 -7.06
N LYS A 389 -24.05 -13.02 -5.85
CA LYS A 389 -24.73 -13.40 -4.60
C LYS A 389 -24.87 -12.16 -3.71
N ALA A 390 -26.10 -11.69 -3.55
CA ALA A 390 -26.42 -10.67 -2.56
C ALA A 390 -26.52 -11.31 -1.17
N VAL A 391 -25.81 -10.75 -0.21
CA VAL A 391 -25.78 -11.18 1.20
C VAL A 391 -26.08 -9.99 2.11
N ALA A 392 -26.52 -10.25 3.35
CA ALA A 392 -26.86 -9.17 4.27
C ALA A 392 -25.61 -8.42 4.77
N ILE A 393 -25.79 -7.16 5.16
CA ILE A 393 -24.75 -6.37 5.80
C ILE A 393 -24.26 -7.10 7.05
N GLY A 394 -22.95 -7.35 7.13
CA GLY A 394 -22.30 -8.06 8.23
C GLY A 394 -22.15 -9.57 8.03
N ASP A 395 -22.68 -10.16 6.94
CA ASP A 395 -22.52 -11.58 6.64
C ASP A 395 -21.08 -11.94 6.18
N LEU A 396 -20.40 -10.97 5.54
CA LEU A 396 -19.00 -11.19 5.16
C LEU A 396 -18.06 -10.87 6.33
N PRO A 397 -17.01 -11.68 6.53
CA PRO A 397 -16.12 -11.53 7.67
C PRO A 397 -15.37 -10.20 7.62
N ARG A 398 -15.27 -9.55 8.77
CA ARG A 398 -14.37 -8.40 8.98
C ARG A 398 -13.01 -8.89 9.45
N SER A 399 -11.96 -8.13 9.17
CA SER A 399 -10.59 -8.50 9.51
C SER A 399 -9.94 -7.46 10.42
N GLU A 400 -9.31 -7.92 11.51
CA GLU A 400 -8.40 -7.10 12.34
C GLU A 400 -7.02 -6.92 11.69
N LYS A 401 -6.76 -7.64 10.59
CA LYS A 401 -5.54 -7.61 9.78
C LYS A 401 -5.91 -7.26 8.34
N LYS A 402 -4.99 -7.50 7.41
CA LYS A 402 -5.29 -7.39 5.97
C LYS A 402 -6.39 -8.38 5.58
N SER A 403 -7.39 -7.91 4.84
CA SER A 403 -8.44 -8.76 4.29
C SER A 403 -8.02 -9.38 2.96
N THR A 404 -8.37 -10.65 2.77
CA THR A 404 -8.34 -11.29 1.47
C THR A 404 -9.74 -11.22 0.87
N ARG A 405 -9.86 -10.64 -0.33
CA ARG A 405 -11.14 -10.49 -1.02
C ARG A 405 -11.32 -11.48 -2.16
N ILE A 406 -10.23 -12.03 -2.69
CA ILE A 406 -10.27 -12.99 -3.79
C ILE A 406 -9.67 -14.31 -3.31
N PHE A 407 -10.44 -15.36 -3.44
CA PHE A 407 -10.10 -16.72 -3.06
C PHE A 407 -10.09 -17.59 -4.33
N ASP A 408 -8.92 -18.01 -4.77
CA ASP A 408 -8.76 -18.87 -5.93
C ASP A 408 -8.51 -20.32 -5.47
N TYR A 409 -9.48 -21.18 -5.69
CA TYR A 409 -9.44 -22.59 -5.30
C TYR A 409 -9.19 -23.54 -6.48
N ARG A 410 -8.68 -23.03 -7.58
CA ARG A 410 -8.39 -23.87 -8.76
C ARG A 410 -7.09 -24.63 -8.65
N TYR A 411 -6.22 -24.23 -7.72
CA TYR A 411 -4.88 -24.77 -7.52
C TYR A 411 -4.64 -25.20 -6.08
#